data_1f01dc2bd8e5581a4c8088f0866cdec4
#
_entry.id   1f01dc2bd8e5581a4c8088f0866cdec4
#
_cell.length_a   1.000
_cell.length_b   1.000
_cell.length_c   1.000
_cell.angle_alpha   90.00
_cell.angle_beta   90.00
_cell.angle_gamma   90.00
#
_symmetry.space_group_name_H-M   'P 1'
#
loop_
_entity.id
_entity.type
_entity.pdbx_description
1 polymer ?
#
loop_
_entity_poly.entity_id
_entity_poly.type
_entity_poly.pdbx_seq_one_letter_code
_entity_poly.pdbx_strand_id
1 'polypeptide(L)'
;MDSLSTIRLLKEHGVEVFFEKEAIWTFDGRGELLLTIMSSLAQEESRSISENVTWGQRKRFADGKVSLPYKSFLGYRKGPDGLPEIVPEEAEIVREIYKLFVQGKTVNWIATHLTSKGIPTPRGKEKWQTSTIESILTNEKYKGSAVLQKKFTVDFLSKKMKVNEGEVPQYIVDQSHPAIIDPEEWQKVQNEMAVRKAKGKHHNSLSPFSAKIVCGDCGEFYGSKV
;
A
#
# COMPACT_ATOMS: atom_id res chain seq x y z
N MET A 1 -1.14 22.15 -13.32
CA MET A 1 -0.13 22.97 -14.01
C MET A 1 0.34 23.99 -12.99
N ASP A 2 1.65 24.14 -12.87
CA ASP A 2 2.23 25.15 -11.98
C ASP A 2 2.15 26.51 -12.69
N SER A 3 1.68 27.55 -12.00
CA SER A 3 1.54 28.91 -12.55
C SER A 3 2.85 29.46 -13.12
N LEU A 4 3.99 29.11 -12.50
CA LEU A 4 5.32 29.50 -12.98
C LEU A 4 5.69 28.84 -14.30
N SER A 5 5.35 27.57 -14.50
CA SER A 5 5.55 26.86 -15.76
C SER A 5 4.73 27.49 -16.89
N THR A 6 3.50 27.91 -16.58
CA THR A 6 2.60 28.59 -17.53
C THR A 6 3.17 29.96 -17.91
N ILE A 7 3.69 30.73 -16.97
CA ILE A 7 4.29 32.05 -17.25
C ILE A 7 5.54 31.90 -18.11
N ARG A 8 6.38 30.89 -17.85
CA ARG A 8 7.57 30.62 -18.72
C ARG A 8 7.16 30.26 -20.14
N LEU A 9 6.13 29.42 -20.29
CA LEU A 9 5.59 29.05 -21.60
C LEU A 9 5.03 30.26 -22.34
N LEU A 10 4.31 31.16 -21.66
CA LEU A 10 3.82 32.40 -22.23
C LEU A 10 4.97 33.31 -22.70
N LYS A 11 6.03 33.41 -21.88
CA LYS A 11 7.26 34.17 -22.26
C LYS A 11 7.94 33.59 -23.49
N GLU A 12 8.04 32.25 -23.62
CA GLU A 12 8.58 31.57 -24.80
C GLU A 12 7.76 31.85 -26.06
N HIS A 13 6.45 32.04 -25.93
CA HIS A 13 5.55 32.44 -27.01
C HIS A 13 5.49 33.96 -27.26
N GLY A 14 6.33 34.74 -26.60
CA GLY A 14 6.38 36.20 -26.77
C GLY A 14 5.21 36.94 -26.10
N VAL A 15 4.50 36.26 -25.16
CA VAL A 15 3.40 36.89 -24.41
C VAL A 15 3.94 37.42 -23.09
N GLU A 16 3.74 38.71 -22.87
CA GLU A 16 4.15 39.40 -21.66
C GLU A 16 3.08 39.31 -20.59
N VAL A 17 3.47 39.02 -19.33
CA VAL A 17 2.60 38.93 -18.17
C VAL A 17 2.95 40.04 -17.17
N PHE A 18 1.95 40.76 -16.69
CA PHE A 18 2.11 41.79 -15.68
C PHE A 18 1.71 41.25 -14.29
N PHE A 19 2.63 41.33 -13.34
CA PHE A 19 2.37 41.04 -11.95
C PHE A 19 1.88 42.30 -11.23
N GLU A 20 0.56 42.38 -11.01
CA GLU A 20 -0.09 43.59 -10.51
C GLU A 20 0.38 44.00 -9.11
N LYS A 21 0.58 43.04 -8.22
CA LYS A 21 1.02 43.31 -6.83
C LYS A 21 2.45 43.84 -6.74
N GLU A 22 3.33 43.28 -7.59
CA GLU A 22 4.76 43.62 -7.60
C GLU A 22 5.05 44.75 -8.63
N ALA A 23 4.06 45.10 -9.43
CA ALA A 23 4.17 46.11 -10.52
C ALA A 23 5.32 45.81 -11.48
N ILE A 24 5.50 44.57 -11.92
CA ILE A 24 6.63 44.10 -12.74
C ILE A 24 6.12 43.33 -13.94
N TRP A 25 6.76 43.54 -15.09
CA TRP A 25 6.53 42.84 -16.34
C TRP A 25 7.53 41.68 -16.51
N THR A 26 7.11 40.58 -17.15
CA THR A 26 7.96 39.37 -17.34
C THR A 26 9.13 39.58 -18.29
N PHE A 27 9.06 40.55 -19.23
CA PHE A 27 10.16 40.85 -20.13
C PHE A 27 11.18 41.84 -19.54
N ASP A 28 10.85 42.46 -18.42
CA ASP A 28 11.80 43.28 -17.71
C ASP A 28 12.90 42.39 -17.07
N GLY A 29 14.17 42.82 -17.05
CA GLY A 29 15.24 42.07 -16.40
C GLY A 29 14.97 41.79 -14.91
N ARG A 30 14.16 42.63 -14.28
CA ARG A 30 13.62 42.41 -12.91
C ARG A 30 12.60 41.29 -12.84
N GLY A 31 11.81 41.06 -13.91
CA GLY A 31 10.81 39.99 -13.98
C GLY A 31 11.44 38.60 -13.95
N GLU A 32 12.57 38.39 -14.61
CA GLU A 32 13.28 37.11 -14.61
C GLU A 32 13.90 36.80 -13.23
N LEU A 33 14.47 37.82 -12.59
CA LEU A 33 14.96 37.70 -11.21
C LEU A 33 13.81 37.34 -10.24
N LEU A 34 12.67 38.04 -10.37
CA LEU A 34 11.48 37.77 -9.54
C LEU A 34 10.96 36.34 -9.73
N LEU A 35 10.81 35.88 -10.98
CA LEU A 35 10.40 34.51 -11.28
C LEU A 35 11.35 33.48 -10.70
N THR A 36 12.65 33.73 -10.74
CA THR A 36 13.67 32.85 -10.15
C THR A 36 13.53 32.80 -8.62
N ILE A 37 13.38 33.96 -7.97
CA ILE A 37 13.21 34.05 -6.52
C ILE A 37 11.89 33.37 -6.10
N MET A 38 10.78 33.66 -6.76
CA MET A 38 9.48 33.06 -6.45
C MET A 38 9.49 31.54 -6.64
N SER A 39 10.17 31.06 -7.71
CA SER A 39 10.36 29.62 -7.94
C SER A 39 11.16 28.97 -6.82
N SER A 40 12.23 29.60 -6.37
CA SER A 40 13.08 29.10 -5.29
C SER A 40 12.33 29.09 -3.96
N LEU A 41 11.57 30.15 -3.66
CA LEU A 41 10.74 30.23 -2.46
C LEU A 41 9.65 29.16 -2.45
N ALA A 42 8.93 28.96 -3.56
CA ALA A 42 7.90 27.93 -3.67
C ALA A 42 8.47 26.51 -3.51
N GLN A 43 9.67 26.27 -4.03
CA GLN A 43 10.37 25.00 -3.85
C GLN A 43 10.77 24.78 -2.38
N GLU A 44 11.32 25.81 -1.73
CA GLU A 44 11.74 25.71 -0.32
C GLU A 44 10.54 25.56 0.62
N GLU A 45 9.44 26.26 0.34
CA GLU A 45 8.18 26.06 1.09
C GLU A 45 7.66 24.61 0.94
N SER A 46 7.61 24.10 -0.29
CA SER A 46 7.20 22.72 -0.57
C SER A 46 8.09 21.70 0.14
N ARG A 47 9.41 21.94 0.15
CA ARG A 47 10.40 21.13 0.87
C ARG A 47 10.15 21.15 2.37
N SER A 48 10.01 22.33 2.96
CA SER A 48 9.77 22.52 4.40
C SER A 48 8.49 21.81 4.85
N ILE A 49 7.39 21.96 4.09
CA ILE A 49 6.13 21.24 4.36
C ILE A 49 6.34 19.73 4.32
N SER A 50 7.04 19.21 3.31
CA SER A 50 7.31 17.78 3.17
C SER A 50 8.16 17.24 4.32
N GLU A 51 9.19 17.95 4.73
CA GLU A 51 10.06 17.58 5.85
C GLU A 51 9.29 17.58 7.18
N ASN A 52 8.46 18.60 7.42
CA ASN A 52 7.63 18.70 8.62
C ASN A 52 6.60 17.56 8.71
N VAL A 53 5.93 17.23 7.60
CA VAL A 53 4.99 16.10 7.53
C VAL A 53 5.72 14.78 7.80
N THR A 54 6.88 14.59 7.17
CA THR A 54 7.70 13.38 7.35
C THR A 54 8.19 13.25 8.79
N TRP A 55 8.65 14.33 9.40
CA TRP A 55 9.07 14.36 10.79
C TRP A 55 7.91 14.02 11.73
N GLY A 56 6.74 14.63 11.54
CA GLY A 56 5.55 14.35 12.32
C GLY A 56 5.07 12.90 12.19
N GLN A 57 5.21 12.29 11.00
CA GLN A 57 4.92 10.88 10.79
C GLN A 57 5.91 9.98 11.53
N ARG A 58 7.22 10.25 11.41
CA ARG A 58 8.27 9.48 12.09
C ARG A 58 8.13 9.54 13.61
N LYS A 59 7.80 10.70 14.15
CA LYS A 59 7.53 10.86 15.58
C LYS A 59 6.35 9.99 16.03
N ARG A 60 5.23 10.00 15.29
CA ARG A 60 4.09 9.11 15.57
C ARG A 60 4.46 7.63 15.49
N PHE A 61 5.33 7.25 14.56
CA PHE A 61 5.81 5.88 14.43
C PHE A 61 6.71 5.48 15.60
N ALA A 62 7.59 6.37 16.04
CA ALA A 62 8.43 6.16 17.23
C ALA A 62 7.58 6.03 18.50
N ASP A 63 6.47 6.78 18.59
CA ASP A 63 5.49 6.68 19.69
C ASP A 63 4.60 5.42 19.59
N GLY A 64 4.81 4.55 18.61
CA GLY A 64 4.00 3.33 18.39
C GLY A 64 2.56 3.58 17.97
N LYS A 65 2.22 4.80 17.53
CA LYS A 65 0.85 5.16 17.13
C LYS A 65 0.52 4.58 15.75
N VAL A 66 -0.19 3.46 15.75
CA VAL A 66 -0.64 2.79 14.54
C VAL A 66 -1.92 3.45 14.00
N SER A 67 -1.94 3.70 12.70
CA SER A 67 -3.14 4.16 11.98
C SER A 67 -3.51 3.16 10.92
N LEU A 68 -4.80 2.82 10.83
CA LEU A 68 -5.36 1.94 9.81
C LEU A 68 -6.16 2.74 8.79
N PRO A 69 -6.13 2.37 7.50
CA PRO A 69 -6.98 2.97 6.48
C PRO A 69 -8.40 2.36 6.53
N TYR A 70 -9.15 2.63 7.60
CA TYR A 70 -10.42 1.98 7.93
C TYR A 70 -11.41 1.88 6.75
N LYS A 71 -11.44 2.84 5.82
CA LYS A 71 -12.32 2.81 4.64
C LYS A 71 -12.06 1.65 3.67
N SER A 72 -10.90 1.01 3.75
CA SER A 72 -10.48 -0.06 2.84
C SER A 72 -9.79 -1.21 3.57
N PHE A 73 -9.91 -1.25 4.89
CA PHE A 73 -9.29 -2.26 5.74
C PHE A 73 -10.36 -3.12 6.39
N LEU A 74 -10.56 -4.31 5.86
CA LEU A 74 -11.61 -5.23 6.31
C LEU A 74 -11.35 -5.71 7.74
N GLY A 75 -12.41 -5.82 8.54
CA GLY A 75 -12.37 -6.39 9.88
C GLY A 75 -12.10 -5.37 10.99
N TYR A 76 -11.78 -4.11 10.66
CA TYR A 76 -11.53 -3.10 11.67
C TYR A 76 -12.24 -1.78 11.39
N ARG A 77 -12.73 -1.15 12.44
CA ARG A 77 -13.22 0.24 12.44
C ARG A 77 -12.43 1.08 13.43
N LYS A 78 -12.54 2.39 13.31
CA LYS A 78 -12.00 3.31 14.31
C LYS A 78 -12.93 3.36 15.51
N GLY A 79 -12.42 2.91 16.67
CA GLY A 79 -13.14 2.99 17.93
C GLY A 79 -13.25 4.44 18.45
N PRO A 80 -14.05 4.67 19.50
CA PRO A 80 -14.25 5.99 20.11
C PRO A 80 -12.94 6.57 20.66
N ASP A 81 -12.04 5.73 21.16
CA ASP A 81 -10.72 6.13 21.66
C ASP A 81 -9.68 6.35 20.54
N GLY A 82 -10.11 6.22 19.28
CA GLY A 82 -9.24 6.34 18.11
C GLY A 82 -8.41 5.10 17.82
N LEU A 83 -8.51 4.05 18.64
CA LEU A 83 -7.84 2.76 18.45
C LEU A 83 -8.65 1.85 17.51
N PRO A 84 -7.99 0.87 16.85
CA PRO A 84 -8.69 -0.10 16.02
C PRO A 84 -9.60 -1.02 16.85
N GLU A 85 -10.86 -1.12 16.46
CA GLU A 85 -11.85 -2.03 17.03
C GLU A 85 -12.27 -3.05 15.97
N ILE A 86 -12.43 -4.33 16.38
CA ILE A 86 -12.82 -5.40 15.46
C ILE A 86 -14.31 -5.27 15.13
N VAL A 87 -14.63 -5.38 13.82
CA VAL A 87 -16.00 -5.53 13.32
C VAL A 87 -16.26 -7.03 13.15
N PRO A 88 -17.11 -7.67 13.99
CA PRO A 88 -17.25 -9.12 14.03
C PRO A 88 -17.62 -9.73 12.68
N GLU A 89 -18.57 -9.15 11.96
CA GLU A 89 -19.05 -9.65 10.66
C GLU A 89 -17.94 -9.64 9.61
N GLU A 90 -17.14 -8.58 9.54
CA GLU A 90 -16.02 -8.48 8.62
C GLU A 90 -14.84 -9.37 9.05
N ALA A 91 -14.63 -9.53 10.37
CA ALA A 91 -13.59 -10.39 10.90
C ALA A 91 -13.83 -11.86 10.53
N GLU A 92 -15.09 -12.31 10.48
CA GLU A 92 -15.45 -13.66 10.03
C GLU A 92 -15.02 -13.88 8.56
N ILE A 93 -15.18 -12.88 7.69
CA ILE A 93 -14.74 -12.97 6.30
C ILE A 93 -13.21 -13.12 6.24
N VAL A 94 -12.47 -12.37 7.07
CA VAL A 94 -11.02 -12.49 7.16
C VAL A 94 -10.62 -13.89 7.62
N ARG A 95 -11.24 -14.41 8.67
CA ARG A 95 -10.99 -15.78 9.18
C ARG A 95 -11.32 -16.83 8.12
N GLU A 96 -12.42 -16.67 7.37
CA GLU A 96 -12.78 -17.56 6.27
C GLU A 96 -11.68 -17.59 5.19
N ILE A 97 -11.13 -16.45 4.81
CA ILE A 97 -10.03 -16.35 3.84
C ILE A 97 -8.81 -17.14 4.32
N TYR A 98 -8.38 -16.96 5.57
CA TYR A 98 -7.25 -17.67 6.16
C TYR A 98 -7.51 -19.17 6.22
N LYS A 99 -8.68 -19.59 6.70
CA LYS A 99 -9.10 -21.01 6.79
C LYS A 99 -9.09 -21.69 5.41
N LEU A 100 -9.67 -21.06 4.40
CA LEU A 100 -9.70 -21.60 3.03
C LEU A 100 -8.27 -21.72 2.45
N PHE A 101 -7.41 -20.76 2.73
CA PHE A 101 -6.02 -20.81 2.27
C PHE A 101 -5.24 -21.95 2.93
N VAL A 102 -5.37 -22.16 4.24
CA VAL A 102 -4.76 -23.28 4.98
C VAL A 102 -5.31 -24.63 4.49
N GLN A 103 -6.59 -24.71 4.10
CA GLN A 103 -7.19 -25.90 3.47
C GLN A 103 -6.64 -26.18 2.06
N GLY A 104 -5.68 -25.40 1.56
CA GLY A 104 -5.05 -25.64 0.27
C GLY A 104 -5.74 -24.97 -0.91
N LYS A 105 -6.77 -24.12 -0.71
CA LYS A 105 -7.40 -23.39 -1.80
C LYS A 105 -6.44 -22.35 -2.37
N THR A 106 -6.54 -22.10 -3.68
CA THR A 106 -5.74 -21.07 -4.36
C THR A 106 -6.36 -19.69 -4.10
N VAL A 107 -5.53 -18.66 -4.18
CA VAL A 107 -5.97 -17.24 -4.02
C VAL A 107 -7.07 -16.89 -5.03
N ASN A 108 -6.95 -17.40 -6.27
CA ASN A 108 -7.96 -17.19 -7.31
C ASN A 108 -9.28 -17.89 -6.97
N TRP A 109 -9.22 -19.12 -6.46
CA TRP A 109 -10.42 -19.85 -6.03
C TRP A 109 -11.14 -19.09 -4.89
N ILE A 110 -10.39 -18.59 -3.90
CA ILE A 110 -10.94 -17.81 -2.78
C ILE A 110 -11.63 -16.55 -3.30
N ALA A 111 -10.99 -15.81 -4.21
CA ALA A 111 -11.58 -14.61 -4.81
C ALA A 111 -12.90 -14.91 -5.54
N THR A 112 -12.94 -15.98 -6.34
CA THR A 112 -14.15 -16.42 -7.04
C THR A 112 -15.24 -16.88 -6.06
N HIS A 113 -14.87 -17.59 -5.02
CA HIS A 113 -15.80 -18.08 -3.99
C HIS A 113 -16.47 -16.93 -3.23
N LEU A 114 -15.71 -15.94 -2.77
CA LEU A 114 -16.28 -14.76 -2.10
C LEU A 114 -17.16 -13.93 -3.04
N THR A 115 -16.76 -13.82 -4.30
CA THR A 115 -17.56 -13.14 -5.34
C THR A 115 -18.90 -13.88 -5.56
N SER A 116 -18.89 -15.21 -5.67
CA SER A 116 -20.11 -16.01 -5.86
C SER A 116 -21.05 -15.99 -4.66
N LYS A 117 -20.52 -15.79 -3.44
CA LYS A 117 -21.30 -15.57 -2.22
C LYS A 117 -21.92 -14.16 -2.13
N GLY A 118 -21.60 -13.25 -3.05
CA GLY A 118 -22.08 -11.86 -3.02
C GLY A 118 -21.46 -11.03 -1.87
N ILE A 119 -20.34 -11.47 -1.30
CA ILE A 119 -19.66 -10.76 -0.23
C ILE A 119 -18.93 -9.54 -0.82
N PRO A 120 -19.21 -8.31 -0.36
CA PRO A 120 -18.55 -7.12 -0.89
C PRO A 120 -17.07 -7.08 -0.50
N THR A 121 -16.24 -6.50 -1.38
CA THR A 121 -14.83 -6.26 -1.07
C THR A 121 -14.67 -5.14 -0.02
N PRO A 122 -13.48 -4.97 0.61
CA PRO A 122 -13.22 -3.86 1.55
C PRO A 122 -13.49 -2.46 0.99
N ARG A 123 -13.58 -2.33 -0.33
CA ARG A 123 -13.91 -1.07 -1.03
C ARG A 123 -15.34 -1.05 -1.59
N GLY A 124 -16.21 -1.97 -1.16
CA GLY A 124 -17.60 -2.06 -1.61
C GLY A 124 -17.80 -2.55 -3.05
N LYS A 125 -16.78 -3.15 -3.69
CA LYS A 125 -16.92 -3.74 -5.03
C LYS A 125 -17.45 -5.15 -4.93
N GLU A 126 -18.23 -5.58 -5.92
CA GLU A 126 -18.80 -6.93 -5.97
C GLU A 126 -17.76 -8.02 -6.28
N LYS A 127 -16.78 -7.70 -7.14
CA LYS A 127 -15.77 -8.67 -7.61
C LYS A 127 -14.48 -8.59 -6.81
N TRP A 128 -14.12 -9.70 -6.18
CA TRP A 128 -12.85 -9.87 -5.49
C TRP A 128 -11.69 -10.06 -6.49
N GLN A 129 -10.57 -9.39 -6.21
CA GLN A 129 -9.32 -9.53 -6.96
C GLN A 129 -8.34 -10.41 -6.18
N THR A 130 -7.55 -11.21 -6.88
CA THR A 130 -6.48 -12.03 -6.27
C THR A 130 -5.52 -11.21 -5.44
N SER A 131 -5.14 -10.03 -5.94
CA SER A 131 -4.27 -9.09 -5.23
C SER A 131 -4.86 -8.60 -3.89
N THR A 132 -6.19 -8.50 -3.77
CA THR A 132 -6.85 -8.15 -2.51
C THR A 132 -6.72 -9.27 -1.49
N ILE A 133 -6.93 -10.52 -1.92
CA ILE A 133 -6.76 -11.70 -1.06
C ILE A 133 -5.30 -11.83 -0.62
N GLU A 134 -4.35 -11.70 -1.54
CA GLU A 134 -2.91 -11.72 -1.22
C GLU A 134 -2.54 -10.62 -0.20
N SER A 135 -3.07 -9.42 -0.40
CA SER A 135 -2.86 -8.31 0.54
C SER A 135 -3.41 -8.61 1.93
N ILE A 136 -4.57 -9.27 2.04
CA ILE A 136 -5.14 -9.69 3.32
C ILE A 136 -4.27 -10.77 3.97
N LEU A 137 -3.89 -11.80 3.24
CA LEU A 137 -3.08 -12.91 3.75
C LEU A 137 -1.68 -12.49 4.22
N THR A 138 -1.08 -11.46 3.59
CA THR A 138 0.29 -11.00 3.90
C THR A 138 0.35 -9.85 4.90
N ASN A 139 -0.80 -9.30 5.30
CA ASN A 139 -0.82 -8.13 6.16
C ASN A 139 -0.68 -8.50 7.63
N GLU A 140 0.45 -8.13 8.23
CA GLU A 140 0.77 -8.39 9.63
C GLU A 140 -0.20 -7.74 10.63
N LYS A 141 -0.98 -6.76 10.18
CA LYS A 141 -1.96 -6.08 11.04
C LYS A 141 -3.07 -7.03 11.50
N TYR A 142 -3.38 -8.07 10.74
CA TYR A 142 -4.38 -9.06 11.14
C TYR A 142 -3.96 -9.91 12.35
N LYS A 143 -2.64 -10.05 12.61
CA LYS A 143 -2.12 -10.68 13.83
C LYS A 143 -1.95 -9.71 15.01
N GLY A 144 -2.42 -8.46 14.88
CA GLY A 144 -2.30 -7.44 15.93
C GLY A 144 -0.98 -6.68 15.97
N SER A 145 -0.04 -6.95 15.05
CA SER A 145 1.23 -6.23 14.94
C SER A 145 1.19 -5.23 13.79
N ALA A 146 2.03 -4.22 13.83
CA ALA A 146 2.18 -3.27 12.75
C ALA A 146 3.65 -2.98 12.44
N VAL A 147 4.01 -3.09 11.16
CA VAL A 147 5.30 -2.59 10.65
C VAL A 147 5.06 -1.23 10.02
N LEU A 148 5.66 -0.21 10.60
CA LEU A 148 5.53 1.17 10.18
C LEU A 148 6.74 1.58 9.34
N GLN A 149 6.55 2.55 8.44
CA GLN A 149 7.58 3.05 7.53
C GLN A 149 8.12 1.99 6.54
N LYS A 150 7.23 1.12 6.04
CA LYS A 150 7.55 0.16 4.95
C LYS A 150 7.93 0.84 3.64
N LYS A 151 7.49 2.08 3.42
CA LYS A 151 7.80 2.91 2.25
C LYS A 151 8.09 4.32 2.71
N PHE A 152 8.91 5.02 1.96
CA PHE A 152 9.21 6.43 2.20
C PHE A 152 9.29 7.19 0.86
N THR A 153 9.10 8.50 0.92
CA THR A 153 9.24 9.38 -0.24
C THR A 153 10.71 9.72 -0.40
N VAL A 154 11.28 9.41 -1.56
CA VAL A 154 12.70 9.65 -1.88
C VAL A 154 12.92 11.11 -2.22
N ASP A 155 12.00 11.70 -2.98
CA ASP A 155 12.10 13.06 -3.47
C ASP A 155 10.77 13.79 -3.28
N PHE A 156 10.84 14.97 -2.68
CA PHE A 156 9.68 15.78 -2.33
C PHE A 156 9.01 16.42 -3.57
N LEU A 157 9.75 16.63 -4.66
CA LEU A 157 9.21 17.22 -5.91
C LEU A 157 8.40 16.19 -6.70
N SER A 158 9.02 15.07 -7.03
CA SER A 158 8.38 14.01 -7.81
C SER A 158 7.42 13.14 -6.97
N LYS A 159 7.47 13.25 -5.63
CA LYS A 159 6.72 12.42 -4.66
C LYS A 159 6.92 10.92 -4.89
N LYS A 160 8.05 10.52 -5.47
CA LYS A 160 8.36 9.14 -5.77
C LYS A 160 8.57 8.36 -4.48
N MET A 161 7.80 7.30 -4.31
CA MET A 161 7.90 6.41 -3.15
C MET A 161 8.80 5.22 -3.45
N LYS A 162 9.64 4.84 -2.50
CA LYS A 162 10.47 3.62 -2.50
C LYS A 162 10.08 2.71 -1.33
N VAL A 163 10.19 1.39 -1.54
CA VAL A 163 10.15 0.41 -0.45
C VAL A 163 11.39 0.63 0.43
N ASN A 164 11.18 0.64 1.74
CA ASN A 164 12.28 0.80 2.69
C ASN A 164 13.01 -0.54 2.86
N GLU A 165 14.22 -0.61 2.39
CA GLU A 165 15.12 -1.77 2.49
C GLU A 165 16.17 -1.59 3.59
N GLY A 166 15.99 -0.58 4.47
CA GLY A 166 16.90 -0.25 5.56
C GLY A 166 17.49 1.15 5.48
N GLU A 167 17.10 1.96 4.46
CA GLU A 167 17.61 3.33 4.31
C GLU A 167 17.07 4.28 5.38
N VAL A 168 15.87 4.01 5.89
CA VAL A 168 15.26 4.77 6.99
C VAL A 168 14.78 3.81 8.08
N PRO A 169 14.72 4.26 9.36
CA PRO A 169 14.27 3.40 10.44
C PRO A 169 12.88 2.83 10.19
N GLN A 170 12.72 1.51 10.42
CA GLN A 170 11.42 0.86 10.47
C GLN A 170 11.03 0.62 11.94
N TYR A 171 9.76 0.76 12.23
CA TYR A 171 9.24 0.56 13.59
C TYR A 171 8.29 -0.64 13.57
N ILE A 172 8.55 -1.60 14.44
CA ILE A 172 7.69 -2.76 14.67
C ILE A 172 6.96 -2.53 15.97
N VAL A 173 5.65 -2.55 15.93
CA VAL A 173 4.79 -2.41 17.12
C VAL A 173 4.00 -3.69 17.25
N ASP A 174 4.38 -4.51 18.22
CA ASP A 174 3.66 -5.74 18.53
C ASP A 174 2.48 -5.45 19.45
N GLN A 175 1.41 -6.26 19.30
CA GLN A 175 0.19 -6.13 20.10
C GLN A 175 -0.40 -4.70 20.10
N SER A 176 -0.27 -4.00 18.98
CA SER A 176 -0.75 -2.61 18.84
C SER A 176 -2.27 -2.48 18.81
N HIS A 177 -2.98 -3.57 18.54
CA HIS A 177 -4.44 -3.64 18.46
C HIS A 177 -4.92 -5.09 18.57
N PRO A 178 -6.21 -5.33 18.85
CA PRO A 178 -6.76 -6.69 18.93
C PRO A 178 -6.53 -7.47 17.64
N ALA A 179 -6.03 -8.69 17.74
CA ALA A 179 -5.78 -9.56 16.59
C ALA A 179 -7.07 -10.24 16.11
N ILE A 180 -7.29 -10.32 14.80
CA ILE A 180 -8.36 -11.12 14.19
C ILE A 180 -7.87 -12.56 13.96
N ILE A 181 -6.60 -12.70 13.60
CA ILE A 181 -5.93 -13.98 13.30
C ILE A 181 -4.86 -14.21 14.35
N ASP A 182 -4.80 -15.43 14.84
CA ASP A 182 -3.75 -15.83 15.78
C ASP A 182 -2.36 -15.70 15.15
N PRO A 183 -1.34 -15.19 15.87
CA PRO A 183 0.00 -15.02 15.34
C PRO A 183 0.64 -16.29 14.77
N GLU A 184 0.37 -17.46 15.38
CA GLU A 184 0.87 -18.75 14.89
C GLU A 184 0.18 -19.15 13.57
N GLU A 185 -1.13 -18.94 13.46
CA GLU A 185 -1.89 -19.19 12.24
C GLU A 185 -1.40 -18.28 11.11
N TRP A 186 -1.20 -16.99 11.41
CA TRP A 186 -0.63 -16.06 10.46
C TRP A 186 0.74 -16.52 9.94
N GLN A 187 1.62 -16.97 10.85
CA GLN A 187 2.95 -17.46 10.48
C GLN A 187 2.89 -18.72 9.60
N LYS A 188 1.97 -19.66 9.90
CA LYS A 188 1.73 -20.84 9.05
C LYS A 188 1.34 -20.44 7.63
N VAL A 189 0.49 -19.41 7.48
CA VAL A 189 0.09 -18.88 6.18
C VAL A 189 1.27 -18.25 5.44
N GLN A 190 2.15 -17.48 6.11
CA GLN A 190 3.35 -16.92 5.48
C GLN A 190 4.29 -18.01 4.97
N ASN A 191 4.52 -19.04 5.78
CA ASN A 191 5.36 -20.17 5.38
C ASN A 191 4.79 -20.91 4.16
N GLU A 192 3.48 -21.17 4.14
CA GLU A 192 2.79 -21.80 3.02
C GLU A 192 2.85 -20.91 1.75
N MET A 193 2.68 -19.59 1.90
CA MET A 193 2.84 -18.66 0.77
C MET A 193 4.24 -18.69 0.19
N ALA A 194 5.27 -18.73 1.05
CA ALA A 194 6.67 -18.83 0.63
C ALA A 194 6.93 -20.14 -0.12
N VAL A 195 6.42 -21.28 0.38
CA VAL A 195 6.53 -22.58 -0.27
C VAL A 195 5.84 -22.57 -1.65
N ARG A 196 4.61 -22.03 -1.73
CA ARG A 196 3.89 -21.93 -3.02
C ARG A 196 4.62 -21.02 -4.02
N LYS A 197 5.20 -19.92 -3.54
CA LYS A 197 5.99 -19.00 -4.38
C LYS A 197 7.27 -19.67 -4.89
N ALA A 198 7.96 -20.43 -4.05
CA ALA A 198 9.19 -21.14 -4.43
C ALA A 198 8.93 -22.26 -5.46
N LYS A 199 7.76 -22.91 -5.37
CA LYS A 199 7.34 -23.93 -6.34
C LYS A 199 6.99 -23.42 -7.75
N GLY A 200 6.96 -22.11 -7.95
CA GLY A 200 6.71 -21.46 -9.26
C GLY A 200 5.25 -21.40 -9.69
N LYS A 201 5.00 -20.76 -10.85
CA LYS A 201 3.65 -20.44 -11.36
C LYS A 201 2.87 -21.62 -11.96
N HIS A 202 3.35 -22.85 -11.85
CA HIS A 202 2.81 -24.00 -12.63
C HIS A 202 1.45 -24.55 -12.19
N HIS A 203 0.74 -23.90 -11.22
CA HIS A 203 -0.38 -24.61 -10.60
C HIS A 203 -1.64 -23.77 -10.44
N ASN A 204 -2.23 -23.36 -11.58
CA ASN A 204 -3.58 -22.80 -11.63
C ASN A 204 -4.69 -23.86 -11.75
N SER A 205 -4.40 -25.14 -11.56
CA SER A 205 -5.44 -26.17 -11.68
C SER A 205 -6.19 -26.34 -10.35
N LEU A 206 -7.51 -26.47 -10.48
CA LEU A 206 -8.44 -26.74 -9.37
C LEU A 206 -8.30 -28.18 -8.81
N SER A 207 -7.40 -28.99 -9.36
CA SER A 207 -7.17 -30.36 -8.93
C SER A 207 -6.50 -30.40 -7.55
N PRO A 208 -7.02 -31.22 -6.62
CA PRO A 208 -6.40 -31.43 -5.31
C PRO A 208 -4.98 -32.01 -5.36
N PHE A 209 -4.59 -32.59 -6.52
CA PHE A 209 -3.25 -33.13 -6.76
C PHE A 209 -2.31 -32.16 -7.46
N SER A 210 -2.77 -30.97 -7.82
CA SER A 210 -1.95 -29.94 -8.46
C SER A 210 -0.76 -29.57 -7.56
N ALA A 211 0.45 -29.61 -8.11
CA ALA A 211 1.72 -29.41 -7.40
C ALA A 211 2.02 -30.37 -6.24
N LYS A 212 1.35 -31.52 -6.18
CA LYS A 212 1.61 -32.52 -5.13
C LYS A 212 2.23 -33.82 -5.66
N ILE A 213 2.17 -34.04 -6.96
CA ILE A 213 2.75 -35.23 -7.60
C ILE A 213 4.02 -34.81 -8.32
N VAL A 214 5.13 -35.41 -7.93
CA VAL A 214 6.47 -35.14 -8.46
C VAL A 214 6.94 -36.38 -9.20
N CYS A 215 7.58 -36.22 -10.36
CA CYS A 215 8.24 -37.30 -11.07
C CYS A 215 9.43 -37.82 -10.23
N GLY A 216 9.49 -39.13 -10.00
CA GLY A 216 10.59 -39.73 -9.25
C GLY A 216 11.95 -39.66 -9.97
N ASP A 217 11.95 -39.52 -11.29
CA ASP A 217 13.18 -39.53 -12.09
C ASP A 217 13.76 -38.12 -12.31
N CYS A 218 12.91 -37.14 -12.69
CA CYS A 218 13.38 -35.78 -13.01
C CYS A 218 13.06 -34.72 -11.95
N GLY A 219 12.26 -35.06 -10.93
CA GLY A 219 11.87 -34.12 -9.88
C GLY A 219 10.86 -33.06 -10.29
N GLU A 220 10.36 -33.06 -11.53
CA GLU A 220 9.36 -32.10 -12.00
C GLU A 220 7.93 -32.47 -11.59
N PHE A 221 7.08 -31.47 -11.51
CA PHE A 221 5.67 -31.68 -11.14
C PHE A 221 4.84 -32.15 -12.35
N TYR A 222 3.97 -33.13 -12.11
CA TYR A 222 2.97 -33.52 -13.08
C TYR A 222 1.89 -32.42 -13.21
N GLY A 223 1.74 -31.90 -14.43
CA GLY A 223 0.67 -30.98 -14.79
C GLY A 223 -0.54 -31.74 -15.36
N SER A 224 -1.76 -31.23 -15.14
CA SER A 224 -2.91 -31.71 -15.90
C SER A 224 -2.79 -31.25 -17.35
N LYS A 225 -2.75 -32.21 -18.32
CA LYS A 225 -3.00 -31.86 -19.72
C LYS A 225 -4.48 -31.50 -19.86
N VAL A 226 -4.77 -30.32 -20.41
CA VAL A 226 -6.10 -29.94 -20.92
C VAL A 226 -6.23 -30.47 -22.32
#